data_f01f0688b5470119329ae9da5f08686b
#
_entry.id   f01f0688b5470119329ae9da5f08686b
#
_cell.length_a   1.000
_cell.length_b   1.000
_cell.length_c   1.000
_cell.angle_alpha   90.00
_cell.angle_beta   90.00
_cell.angle_gamma   90.00
#
_symmetry.space_group_name_H-M   'P 1'
#
loop_
_entity.id
_entity.type
_entity.pdbx_description
1 polymer ?
#
loop_
_entity_poly.entity_id
_entity_poly.type
_entity_poly.pdbx_seq_one_letter_code
_entity_poly.pdbx_strand_id
1 'polypeptide(L)'
;SYGITLMPGESKQFEINFQPDSMANQGLYQVTFTGQSNQYNLVQSQLNMQFQVIPDRIPEIIMPASIPGCQPGNTCTFEVGVTNTGGATDVFDIQIDSSRLPVGWSVALAWSQPISVLSQPGVINDILMTYTVPSDALPDSVGKFDLKVISQNDSSRIDIKEIELTASMISDADVEMNLLSLSSNWSLNPGETRDIYYTIWNNASSQDIFLPTITVRDLGLWIIDQPTQTNMVINSGKQSMFSITITAPEQSQVGDVCPKITPEITSTRSGSVFSGLEFDEIEI
;
A
#
# COMPACT_ATOMS: atom_id res chain seq x y z
N SER A 1 -2.04 -31.78 51.34
CA SER A 1 -1.10 -31.66 52.48
C SER A 1 0.17 -32.44 52.17
N TYR A 2 1.31 -31.84 52.45
CA TYR A 2 2.62 -32.47 52.28
C TYR A 2 3.23 -32.73 53.65
N GLY A 3 3.53 -33.99 53.96
CA GLY A 3 4.13 -34.37 55.23
C GLY A 3 5.66 -34.39 55.17
N ILE A 4 6.30 -33.75 56.15
CA ILE A 4 7.77 -33.80 56.31
C ILE A 4 8.10 -34.27 57.73
N THR A 5 9.17 -35.04 57.86
CA THR A 5 9.69 -35.43 59.17
C THR A 5 10.90 -34.54 59.48
N LEU A 6 10.88 -33.93 60.69
CA LEU A 6 11.98 -33.10 61.17
C LEU A 6 12.45 -33.65 62.53
N MET A 7 13.75 -33.74 62.71
CA MET A 7 14.35 -34.03 64.02
C MET A 7 14.41 -32.75 64.87
N PRO A 8 14.57 -32.84 66.17
CA PRO A 8 14.75 -31.68 67.06
C PRO A 8 15.89 -30.77 66.53
N GLY A 9 15.60 -29.52 66.29
CA GLY A 9 16.55 -28.53 65.74
C GLY A 9 16.75 -28.57 64.19
N GLU A 10 16.09 -29.51 63.46
CA GLU A 10 16.20 -29.60 62.02
C GLU A 10 15.27 -28.60 61.35
N SER A 11 15.72 -28.01 60.22
CA SER A 11 14.94 -27.19 59.34
C SER A 11 15.01 -27.72 57.92
N LYS A 12 13.90 -27.63 57.15
CA LYS A 12 13.85 -27.93 55.73
C LYS A 12 13.26 -26.76 54.94
N GLN A 13 13.86 -26.49 53.83
CA GLN A 13 13.32 -25.53 52.85
C GLN A 13 12.50 -26.27 51.81
N PHE A 14 11.40 -25.65 51.40
CA PHE A 14 10.61 -26.08 50.26
C PHE A 14 10.25 -24.86 49.42
N GLU A 15 10.15 -25.09 48.12
CA GLU A 15 9.77 -24.05 47.13
C GLU A 15 8.31 -24.20 46.81
N ILE A 16 7.61 -23.09 46.74
CA ILE A 16 6.20 -23.02 46.31
C ILE A 16 6.13 -22.08 45.15
N ASN A 17 5.69 -22.60 44.02
CA ASN A 17 5.49 -21.81 42.78
C ASN A 17 4.02 -21.38 42.75
N PHE A 18 3.79 -20.09 42.52
CA PHE A 18 2.48 -19.52 42.29
C PHE A 18 2.41 -19.11 40.82
N GLN A 19 1.40 -19.62 40.15
CA GLN A 19 1.09 -19.18 38.77
C GLN A 19 -0.39 -18.78 38.75
N PRO A 20 -0.70 -17.47 38.61
CA PRO A 20 -2.08 -17.04 38.43
C PRO A 20 -2.63 -17.62 37.13
N ASP A 21 -3.93 -17.92 37.13
CA ASP A 21 -4.67 -18.22 35.91
C ASP A 21 -4.62 -16.99 34.98
N SER A 22 -4.62 -17.20 33.66
CA SER A 22 -4.66 -16.13 32.66
C SER A 22 -5.87 -15.21 32.79
N MET A 23 -6.95 -15.73 33.42
CA MET A 23 -8.17 -14.99 33.71
C MET A 23 -8.27 -14.53 35.18
N ALA A 24 -7.20 -14.64 35.98
CA ALA A 24 -7.20 -14.22 37.36
C ALA A 24 -7.55 -12.74 37.49
N ASN A 25 -8.53 -12.42 38.32
CA ASN A 25 -8.90 -11.03 38.58
C ASN A 25 -7.74 -10.24 39.19
N GLN A 26 -7.63 -8.95 38.81
CA GLN A 26 -6.73 -8.05 39.51
C GLN A 26 -7.06 -7.99 40.98
N GLY A 27 -6.07 -8.05 41.83
CA GLY A 27 -6.29 -7.89 43.25
C GLY A 27 -5.12 -8.32 44.10
N LEU A 28 -5.30 -8.07 45.40
CA LEU A 28 -4.38 -8.53 46.43
C LEU A 28 -4.91 -9.86 46.98
N TYR A 29 -4.10 -10.88 46.84
CA TYR A 29 -4.41 -12.23 47.29
C TYR A 29 -3.56 -12.56 48.50
N GLN A 30 -4.18 -13.25 49.47
CA GLN A 30 -3.51 -13.74 50.68
C GLN A 30 -3.51 -15.25 50.68
N VAL A 31 -2.34 -15.83 50.92
CA VAL A 31 -2.16 -17.27 51.12
C VAL A 31 -1.62 -17.51 52.52
N THR A 32 -2.25 -18.38 53.22
CA THR A 32 -1.82 -18.80 54.56
C THR A 32 -1.21 -20.19 54.48
N PHE A 33 0.04 -20.30 54.89
CA PHE A 33 0.71 -21.58 55.05
C PHE A 33 0.60 -21.99 56.51
N THR A 34 0.11 -23.20 56.78
CA THR A 34 0.00 -23.74 58.10
C THR A 34 0.89 -24.98 58.23
N GLY A 35 1.84 -24.93 59.12
CA GLY A 35 2.58 -26.09 59.60
C GLY A 35 1.96 -26.62 60.86
N GLN A 36 1.54 -27.88 60.85
CA GLN A 36 0.93 -28.51 61.96
C GLN A 36 1.60 -29.85 62.31
N SER A 37 1.80 -30.12 63.62
CA SER A 37 2.30 -31.42 64.07
C SER A 37 1.24 -32.49 63.89
N ASN A 38 1.60 -33.61 63.24
CA ASN A 38 0.70 -34.74 63.09
C ASN A 38 0.48 -35.46 64.43
N GLN A 39 1.44 -35.32 65.37
CA GLN A 39 1.32 -35.98 66.71
C GLN A 39 0.60 -35.10 67.76
N TYR A 40 0.76 -33.77 67.61
CA TYR A 40 0.21 -32.80 68.55
C TYR A 40 -0.54 -31.71 67.81
N ASN A 41 -1.82 -31.90 67.53
CA ASN A 41 -2.66 -31.03 66.72
C ASN A 41 -2.73 -29.54 67.15
N LEU A 42 -2.42 -29.30 68.47
CA LEU A 42 -2.36 -27.92 68.98
C LEU A 42 -1.04 -27.20 68.65
N VAL A 43 -0.01 -27.94 68.18
CA VAL A 43 1.24 -27.37 67.81
C VAL A 43 1.19 -27.02 66.32
N GLN A 44 0.95 -25.73 66.05
CA GLN A 44 0.85 -25.21 64.69
C GLN A 44 1.51 -23.85 64.62
N SER A 45 1.98 -23.53 63.41
CA SER A 45 2.48 -22.22 63.06
C SER A 45 1.92 -21.79 61.71
N GLN A 46 1.64 -20.53 61.53
CA GLN A 46 1.09 -19.97 60.31
C GLN A 46 1.98 -18.87 59.79
N LEU A 47 2.13 -18.86 58.46
CA LEU A 47 2.77 -17.79 57.71
C LEU A 47 1.77 -17.26 56.68
N ASN A 48 1.48 -15.95 56.73
CA ASN A 48 0.63 -15.28 55.77
C ASN A 48 1.53 -14.56 54.76
N MET A 49 1.29 -14.83 53.51
CA MET A 49 1.95 -14.13 52.38
C MET A 49 0.88 -13.42 51.57
N GLN A 50 1.23 -12.25 51.08
CA GLN A 50 0.42 -11.48 50.14
C GLN A 50 1.13 -11.36 48.82
N PHE A 51 0.40 -11.52 47.73
CA PHE A 51 0.86 -11.27 46.38
C PHE A 51 -0.22 -10.53 45.61
N GLN A 52 0.22 -9.68 44.70
CA GLN A 52 -0.67 -8.89 43.86
C GLN A 52 -0.70 -9.48 42.44
N VAL A 53 -1.92 -9.78 41.99
CA VAL A 53 -2.15 -10.07 40.56
C VAL A 53 -2.30 -8.73 39.83
N ILE A 54 -1.40 -8.44 38.95
CA ILE A 54 -1.42 -7.26 38.07
C ILE A 54 -1.89 -7.77 36.70
N PRO A 55 -3.01 -7.27 36.18
CA PRO A 55 -3.49 -7.70 34.88
C PRO A 55 -2.55 -7.30 33.79
N ASP A 56 -2.37 -8.16 32.82
CA ASP A 56 -1.64 -7.84 31.61
C ASP A 56 -2.49 -6.98 30.69
N ARG A 57 -1.85 -6.09 29.93
CA ARG A 57 -2.45 -5.19 28.95
C ARG A 57 -1.63 -5.26 27.69
N ILE A 58 -2.11 -6.02 26.73
CA ILE A 58 -1.33 -6.37 25.55
C ILE A 58 -2.05 -5.82 24.31
N PRO A 59 -1.55 -4.72 23.72
CA PRO A 59 -2.07 -4.26 22.46
C PRO A 59 -1.70 -5.25 21.35
N GLU A 60 -2.61 -5.44 20.42
CA GLU A 60 -2.40 -6.22 19.20
C GLU A 60 -3.07 -5.52 18.03
N ILE A 61 -2.33 -5.39 16.92
CA ILE A 61 -2.81 -4.85 15.67
C ILE A 61 -3.26 -6.00 14.76
N ILE A 62 -4.51 -5.95 14.34
CA ILE A 62 -5.13 -6.91 13.43
C ILE A 62 -5.15 -6.28 12.04
N MET A 63 -4.36 -6.84 11.14
CA MET A 63 -4.31 -6.37 9.76
C MET A 63 -5.51 -6.88 8.94
N PRO A 64 -6.05 -6.09 8.02
CA PRO A 64 -7.04 -6.59 7.07
C PRO A 64 -6.41 -7.64 6.15
N ALA A 65 -7.24 -8.50 5.58
CA ALA A 65 -6.79 -9.54 4.65
C ALA A 65 -6.07 -8.96 3.41
N SER A 66 -6.46 -7.76 3.00
CA SER A 66 -5.81 -6.99 1.94
C SER A 66 -6.10 -5.50 2.11
N ILE A 67 -5.17 -4.65 1.69
CA ILE A 67 -5.38 -3.21 1.56
C ILE A 67 -5.61 -2.93 0.08
N PRO A 68 -6.75 -2.32 -0.31
CA PRO A 68 -7.01 -1.98 -1.70
C PRO A 68 -5.95 -1.02 -2.24
N GLY A 69 -5.50 -1.22 -3.46
CA GLY A 69 -4.64 -0.26 -4.15
C GLY A 69 -5.39 1.06 -4.40
N CYS A 70 -4.67 2.17 -4.37
CA CYS A 70 -5.22 3.50 -4.62
C CYS A 70 -4.69 4.07 -5.93
N GLN A 71 -5.57 4.62 -6.74
CA GLN A 71 -5.15 5.26 -7.98
C GLN A 71 -4.31 6.51 -7.70
N PRO A 72 -3.27 6.76 -8.48
CA PRO A 72 -2.49 7.97 -8.40
C PRO A 72 -3.36 9.24 -8.46
N GLY A 73 -3.06 10.20 -7.58
CA GLY A 73 -3.84 11.42 -7.41
C GLY A 73 -5.03 11.29 -6.46
N ASN A 74 -5.37 10.08 -6.01
CA ASN A 74 -6.53 9.84 -5.16
C ASN A 74 -6.16 9.60 -3.69
N THR A 75 -7.16 9.74 -2.84
CA THR A 75 -7.12 9.35 -1.43
C THR A 75 -8.04 8.17 -1.21
N CYS A 76 -7.52 7.12 -0.61
CA CYS A 76 -8.24 5.89 -0.31
C CYS A 76 -8.26 5.62 1.19
N THR A 77 -9.13 4.72 1.62
CA THR A 77 -9.30 4.35 3.01
C THR A 77 -9.16 2.85 3.20
N PHE A 78 -8.72 2.45 4.38
CA PHE A 78 -8.74 1.06 4.84
C PHE A 78 -8.89 1.02 6.36
N GLU A 79 -9.28 -0.12 6.90
CA GLU A 79 -9.48 -0.31 8.33
C GLU A 79 -8.43 -1.25 8.90
N VAL A 80 -7.98 -0.95 10.11
CA VAL A 80 -7.08 -1.78 10.90
C VAL A 80 -7.75 -2.03 12.25
N GLY A 81 -7.80 -3.28 12.69
CA GLY A 81 -8.30 -3.62 14.02
C GLY A 81 -7.24 -3.39 15.09
N VAL A 82 -7.65 -2.87 16.23
CA VAL A 82 -6.83 -2.82 17.45
C VAL A 82 -7.56 -3.53 18.57
N THR A 83 -6.92 -4.50 19.17
CA THR A 83 -7.49 -5.26 20.29
C THR A 83 -6.56 -5.33 21.48
N ASN A 84 -7.13 -5.65 22.64
CA ASN A 84 -6.41 -5.93 23.87
C ASN A 84 -6.48 -7.42 24.15
N THR A 85 -5.37 -8.12 24.00
CA THR A 85 -5.27 -9.55 24.33
C THR A 85 -4.89 -9.80 25.79
N GLY A 86 -4.70 -8.74 26.58
CA GLY A 86 -4.51 -8.80 28.03
C GLY A 86 -5.80 -8.97 28.81
N GLY A 87 -5.68 -9.09 30.12
CA GLY A 87 -6.79 -9.36 31.04
C GLY A 87 -7.49 -8.12 31.60
N ALA A 88 -7.07 -6.90 31.33
CA ALA A 88 -7.68 -5.68 31.84
C ALA A 88 -7.85 -4.61 30.80
N THR A 89 -8.93 -3.83 30.94
CA THR A 89 -9.18 -2.65 30.10
C THR A 89 -8.01 -1.67 30.15
N ASP A 90 -7.67 -1.14 28.98
CA ASP A 90 -6.61 -0.17 28.80
C ASP A 90 -6.99 0.91 27.80
N VAL A 91 -6.19 1.96 27.75
CA VAL A 91 -6.22 2.97 26.69
C VAL A 91 -4.95 2.83 25.87
N PHE A 92 -5.11 2.67 24.57
CA PHE A 92 -3.99 2.54 23.64
C PHE A 92 -3.80 3.80 22.84
N ASP A 93 -2.57 4.29 22.77
CA ASP A 93 -2.16 5.36 21.86
C ASP A 93 -1.75 4.78 20.51
N ILE A 94 -2.28 5.38 19.45
CA ILE A 94 -2.01 4.99 18.07
C ILE A 94 -1.09 6.02 17.43
N GLN A 95 0.04 5.57 16.92
CA GLN A 95 1.05 6.39 16.28
C GLN A 95 1.37 5.87 14.89
N ILE A 96 1.63 6.78 13.96
CA ILE A 96 2.05 6.49 12.60
C ILE A 96 3.47 7.00 12.40
N ASP A 97 4.37 6.12 12.02
CA ASP A 97 5.69 6.50 11.53
C ASP A 97 5.73 6.42 10.00
N SER A 98 5.58 7.57 9.35
CA SER A 98 5.57 7.73 7.90
C SER A 98 6.96 8.02 7.30
N SER A 99 8.04 7.90 8.08
CA SER A 99 9.40 8.23 7.65
C SER A 99 9.89 7.42 6.45
N ARG A 100 9.28 6.26 6.18
CA ARG A 100 9.62 5.38 5.06
C ARG A 100 8.68 5.52 3.85
N LEU A 101 7.70 6.42 3.90
CA LEU A 101 6.87 6.70 2.75
C LEU A 101 7.68 7.42 1.66
N PRO A 102 7.50 7.08 0.38
CA PRO A 102 8.09 7.84 -0.72
C PRO A 102 7.57 9.28 -0.75
N VAL A 103 8.34 10.15 -1.39
CA VAL A 103 7.95 11.56 -1.54
C VAL A 103 6.59 11.68 -2.21
N GLY A 104 5.73 12.55 -1.67
CA GLY A 104 4.39 12.79 -2.16
C GLY A 104 3.32 11.85 -1.62
N TRP A 105 3.68 10.70 -1.06
CA TRP A 105 2.73 9.84 -0.36
C TRP A 105 2.42 10.39 1.03
N SER A 106 1.20 10.18 1.47
CA SER A 106 0.79 10.52 2.84
C SER A 106 -0.12 9.45 3.42
N VAL A 107 -0.09 9.31 4.74
CA VAL A 107 -0.99 8.44 5.51
C VAL A 107 -1.42 9.17 6.78
N ALA A 108 -2.67 9.02 7.17
CA ALA A 108 -3.21 9.61 8.38
C ALA A 108 -4.32 8.72 8.96
N LEU A 109 -4.62 8.91 10.23
CA LEU A 109 -5.87 8.43 10.81
C LEU A 109 -7.01 9.32 10.31
N ALA A 110 -8.21 8.78 10.16
CA ALA A 110 -9.38 9.56 9.75
C ALA A 110 -9.78 10.64 10.76
N TRP A 111 -9.23 10.59 11.96
CA TRP A 111 -9.45 11.55 13.05
C TRP A 111 -8.17 12.28 13.41
N SER A 112 -8.31 13.42 14.13
CA SER A 112 -7.15 14.21 14.55
C SER A 112 -6.28 13.45 15.57
N GLN A 113 -4.96 13.57 15.44
CA GLN A 113 -3.93 13.00 16.31
C GLN A 113 -3.77 13.78 17.64
N PRO A 114 -3.35 13.12 18.76
CA PRO A 114 -3.16 11.68 18.93
C PRO A 114 -4.50 10.98 19.17
N ILE A 115 -4.63 9.76 18.69
CA ILE A 115 -5.81 8.94 19.01
C ILE A 115 -5.49 8.03 20.16
N SER A 116 -6.38 8.03 21.13
CA SER A 116 -6.41 7.10 22.23
C SER A 116 -7.67 6.25 22.16
N VAL A 117 -7.54 4.94 22.13
CA VAL A 117 -8.64 4.00 22.04
C VAL A 117 -8.78 3.25 23.36
N LEU A 118 -9.97 3.36 23.97
CA LEU A 118 -10.32 2.53 25.12
C LEU A 118 -10.58 1.10 24.63
N SER A 119 -9.74 0.17 25.01
CA SER A 119 -9.84 -1.23 24.59
C SER A 119 -10.11 -2.16 25.76
N GLN A 120 -11.25 -2.83 25.72
CA GLN A 120 -11.60 -3.91 26.65
C GLN A 120 -10.95 -5.21 26.16
N PRO A 121 -10.65 -6.16 27.07
CA PRO A 121 -10.13 -7.46 26.70
C PRO A 121 -10.98 -8.17 25.64
N GLY A 122 -10.33 -8.58 24.53
CA GLY A 122 -10.96 -9.32 23.45
C GLY A 122 -11.89 -8.52 22.54
N VAL A 123 -12.06 -7.20 22.75
CA VAL A 123 -12.85 -6.33 21.88
C VAL A 123 -11.95 -5.75 20.79
N ILE A 124 -12.37 -5.87 19.54
CA ILE A 124 -11.69 -5.25 18.39
C ILE A 124 -12.27 -3.85 18.19
N ASN A 125 -11.40 -2.86 18.08
CA ASN A 125 -11.73 -1.49 17.72
C ASN A 125 -11.22 -1.23 16.31
N ASP A 126 -12.12 -0.96 15.38
CA ASP A 126 -11.75 -0.66 13.99
C ASP A 126 -11.28 0.79 13.87
N ILE A 127 -10.09 0.95 13.33
CA ILE A 127 -9.43 2.23 13.10
C ILE A 127 -9.42 2.52 11.62
N LEU A 128 -10.15 3.54 11.21
CA LEU A 128 -10.17 3.98 9.83
C LEU A 128 -8.92 4.81 9.53
N MET A 129 -8.17 4.39 8.54
CA MET A 129 -6.99 5.06 8.02
C MET A 129 -7.23 5.60 6.62
N THR A 130 -6.59 6.71 6.30
CA THR A 130 -6.59 7.30 4.97
C THR A 130 -5.18 7.37 4.43
N TYR A 131 -5.01 7.15 3.14
CA TYR A 131 -3.73 7.39 2.47
C TYR A 131 -3.92 8.01 1.10
N THR A 132 -2.96 8.83 0.71
CA THR A 132 -2.97 9.53 -0.59
C THR A 132 -1.76 9.08 -1.39
N VAL A 133 -2.01 8.71 -2.64
CA VAL A 133 -0.99 8.40 -3.63
C VAL A 133 -0.78 9.62 -4.51
N PRO A 134 0.45 10.11 -4.71
CA PRO A 134 0.70 11.28 -5.55
C PRO A 134 0.30 11.00 -7.01
N SER A 135 -0.06 12.05 -7.73
CA SER A 135 -0.58 11.94 -9.11
C SER A 135 0.45 11.43 -10.12
N ASP A 136 1.74 11.53 -9.80
CA ASP A 136 2.87 11.07 -10.59
C ASP A 136 3.39 9.68 -10.19
N ALA A 137 2.77 9.02 -9.19
CA ALA A 137 3.16 7.67 -8.81
C ALA A 137 2.96 6.69 -9.98
N LEU A 138 3.91 5.80 -10.18
CA LEU A 138 3.79 4.73 -11.17
C LEU A 138 2.87 3.62 -10.65
N PRO A 139 2.17 2.90 -11.52
CA PRO A 139 1.46 1.67 -11.15
C PRO A 139 2.38 0.70 -10.40
N ASP A 140 1.81 -0.02 -9.44
CA ASP A 140 2.50 -0.99 -8.59
C ASP A 140 3.64 -0.42 -7.74
N SER A 141 3.81 0.92 -7.73
CA SER A 141 4.72 1.54 -6.77
C SER A 141 4.19 1.38 -5.35
N VAL A 142 5.12 1.23 -4.41
CA VAL A 142 4.82 0.83 -3.03
C VAL A 142 5.29 1.90 -2.06
N GLY A 143 4.42 2.25 -1.12
CA GLY A 143 4.75 3.05 0.06
C GLY A 143 4.67 2.19 1.32
N LYS A 144 5.61 2.39 2.28
CA LYS A 144 5.63 1.64 3.54
C LYS A 144 5.64 2.59 4.73
N PHE A 145 4.93 2.23 5.77
CA PHE A 145 4.93 2.94 7.05
C PHE A 145 4.75 1.97 8.20
N ASP A 146 5.06 2.41 9.42
CA ASP A 146 4.80 1.64 10.62
C ASP A 146 3.60 2.19 11.39
N LEU A 147 2.66 1.31 11.72
CA LEU A 147 1.61 1.56 12.68
C LEU A 147 2.05 1.02 14.03
N LYS A 148 1.98 1.86 15.06
CA LYS A 148 2.41 1.53 16.42
C LYS A 148 1.26 1.77 17.38
N VAL A 149 1.01 0.79 18.23
CA VAL A 149 -0.01 0.84 19.29
C VAL A 149 0.66 0.63 20.65
N ILE A 150 0.47 1.57 21.57
CA ILE A 150 1.15 1.63 22.86
C ILE A 150 0.15 1.67 24.00
N SER A 151 0.33 0.83 25.02
CA SER A 151 -0.44 0.91 26.27
C SER A 151 -0.12 2.19 27.03
N GLN A 152 -1.12 2.98 27.42
CA GLN A 152 -0.93 4.14 28.30
C GLN A 152 -0.58 3.75 29.73
N ASN A 153 -1.07 2.59 30.19
CA ASN A 153 -0.79 2.11 31.54
C ASN A 153 0.55 1.37 31.67
N ASP A 154 1.09 0.86 30.56
CA ASP A 154 2.41 0.22 30.50
C ASP A 154 3.07 0.51 29.14
N SER A 155 3.86 1.56 29.07
CA SER A 155 4.53 2.00 27.83
C SER A 155 5.56 0.99 27.28
N SER A 156 5.88 -0.08 28.03
CA SER A 156 6.69 -1.18 27.52
C SER A 156 5.87 -2.17 26.65
N ARG A 157 4.54 -2.11 26.74
CA ARG A 157 3.63 -2.93 25.96
C ARG A 157 3.26 -2.22 24.66
N ILE A 158 3.84 -2.69 23.59
CA ILE A 158 3.77 -2.08 22.27
C ILE A 158 3.57 -3.18 21.24
N ASP A 159 2.71 -2.95 20.25
CA ASP A 159 2.71 -3.70 19.00
C ASP A 159 3.03 -2.76 17.82
N ILE A 160 3.81 -3.25 16.87
CA ILE A 160 4.23 -2.52 15.67
C ILE A 160 4.01 -3.40 14.45
N LYS A 161 3.31 -2.86 13.44
CA LYS A 161 3.14 -3.51 12.15
C LYS A 161 3.60 -2.61 11.02
N GLU A 162 4.46 -3.17 10.15
CA GLU A 162 4.75 -2.55 8.86
C GLU A 162 3.54 -2.73 7.95
N ILE A 163 3.10 -1.65 7.34
CA ILE A 163 1.97 -1.60 6.43
C ILE A 163 2.47 -1.16 5.05
N GLU A 164 2.10 -1.93 4.05
CA GLU A 164 2.42 -1.66 2.65
C GLU A 164 1.18 -1.14 1.91
N LEU A 165 1.35 0.00 1.22
CA LEU A 165 0.35 0.66 0.41
C LEU A 165 0.78 0.57 -1.06
N THR A 166 -0.16 0.32 -1.97
CA THR A 166 0.14 0.14 -3.39
C THR A 166 -0.60 1.16 -4.23
N ALA A 167 0.10 1.74 -5.22
CA ALA A 167 -0.54 2.50 -6.29
C ALA A 167 -1.16 1.53 -7.29
N SER A 168 -2.48 1.59 -7.47
CA SER A 168 -3.16 0.78 -8.47
C SER A 168 -3.04 1.39 -9.86
N MET A 169 -3.33 0.60 -10.89
CA MET A 169 -3.47 1.13 -12.25
C MET A 169 -4.60 2.15 -12.32
N ILE A 170 -4.45 3.15 -13.19
CA ILE A 170 -5.52 4.09 -13.50
C ILE A 170 -6.56 3.36 -14.32
N SER A 171 -7.82 3.41 -13.88
CA SER A 171 -8.94 2.81 -14.61
C SER A 171 -9.58 3.78 -15.60
N ASP A 172 -9.28 5.08 -15.51
CA ASP A 172 -9.90 6.16 -16.26
C ASP A 172 -9.00 6.75 -17.36
N ALA A 173 -8.02 5.97 -17.86
CA ALA A 173 -7.21 6.43 -18.98
C ALA A 173 -8.12 6.77 -20.17
N ASP A 174 -8.07 8.00 -20.60
CA ASP A 174 -8.81 8.55 -21.74
C ASP A 174 -7.88 9.40 -22.59
N VAL A 175 -7.76 9.04 -23.85
CA VAL A 175 -6.83 9.66 -24.79
C VAL A 175 -7.52 9.96 -26.10
N GLU A 176 -7.39 11.18 -26.54
CA GLU A 176 -7.75 11.59 -27.90
C GLU A 176 -6.49 11.79 -28.72
N MET A 177 -6.47 11.20 -29.92
CA MET A 177 -5.34 11.31 -30.85
C MET A 177 -5.82 11.85 -32.19
N ASN A 178 -5.20 12.93 -32.64
CA ASN A 178 -5.55 13.59 -33.89
C ASN A 178 -4.33 13.76 -34.78
N LEU A 179 -4.51 13.52 -36.05
CA LEU A 179 -3.53 13.90 -37.10
C LEU A 179 -3.45 15.42 -37.22
N LEU A 180 -2.28 15.97 -37.00
CA LEU A 180 -2.03 17.38 -37.25
C LEU A 180 -1.64 17.56 -38.71
N SER A 181 -2.61 17.58 -39.62
CA SER A 181 -2.37 17.83 -41.04
C SER A 181 -2.05 19.31 -41.24
N LEU A 182 -0.84 19.59 -41.66
CA LEU A 182 -0.41 20.96 -42.05
C LEU A 182 -0.58 21.23 -43.53
N SER A 183 -0.95 20.25 -44.34
CA SER A 183 -1.15 20.40 -45.78
C SER A 183 -2.36 19.59 -46.28
N SER A 184 -3.08 20.17 -47.23
CA SER A 184 -4.18 19.49 -47.94
C SER A 184 -3.70 18.55 -49.05
N ASN A 185 -2.39 18.40 -49.23
CA ASN A 185 -1.80 17.58 -50.27
C ASN A 185 -0.64 16.74 -49.72
N TRP A 186 -0.80 15.42 -49.67
CA TRP A 186 0.18 14.44 -49.23
C TRP A 186 0.93 13.78 -50.41
N SER A 187 1.05 14.48 -51.54
CA SER A 187 1.86 14.01 -52.64
C SER A 187 3.36 14.16 -52.34
N LEU A 188 4.11 13.08 -52.48
CA LEU A 188 5.56 13.05 -52.33
C LEU A 188 6.23 12.72 -53.68
N ASN A 189 7.34 13.37 -53.95
CA ASN A 189 8.21 12.98 -55.07
C ASN A 189 8.99 11.71 -54.70
N PRO A 190 9.42 10.92 -55.71
CA PRO A 190 10.33 9.81 -55.48
C PRO A 190 11.56 10.22 -54.68
N GLY A 191 11.89 9.49 -53.60
CA GLY A 191 12.97 9.79 -52.68
C GLY A 191 12.71 10.92 -51.68
N GLU A 192 11.55 11.58 -51.73
CA GLU A 192 11.22 12.66 -50.78
C GLU A 192 10.94 12.09 -49.39
N THR A 193 11.44 12.82 -48.39
CA THR A 193 11.20 12.53 -46.98
C THR A 193 10.30 13.60 -46.37
N ARG A 194 9.31 13.18 -45.54
CA ARG A 194 8.38 14.09 -44.87
C ARG A 194 7.99 13.59 -43.49
N ASP A 195 7.77 14.53 -42.57
CA ASP A 195 7.27 14.24 -41.25
C ASP A 195 5.74 14.34 -41.17
N ILE A 196 5.14 13.38 -40.50
CA ILE A 196 3.71 13.35 -40.11
C ILE A 196 3.63 13.60 -38.64
N TYR A 197 2.80 14.55 -38.24
CA TYR A 197 2.63 14.94 -36.82
C TYR A 197 1.27 14.50 -36.28
N TYR A 198 1.30 13.97 -35.07
CA TYR A 198 0.11 13.61 -34.31
C TYR A 198 0.07 14.37 -32.99
N THR A 199 -1.11 14.86 -32.61
CA THR A 199 -1.36 15.42 -31.28
C THR A 199 -2.05 14.38 -30.42
N ILE A 200 -1.68 14.35 -29.14
CA ILE A 200 -2.25 13.50 -28.11
C ILE A 200 -2.78 14.39 -27.00
N TRP A 201 -4.04 14.19 -26.63
CA TRP A 201 -4.65 14.81 -25.46
C TRP A 201 -4.84 13.77 -24.38
N ASN A 202 -4.39 14.08 -23.17
CA ASN A 202 -4.72 13.28 -21.99
C ASN A 202 -6.01 13.82 -21.36
N ASN A 203 -7.15 13.20 -21.64
CA ASN A 203 -8.46 13.56 -21.09
C ASN A 203 -8.72 12.91 -19.70
N ALA A 204 -7.82 12.03 -19.22
CA ALA A 204 -7.92 11.41 -17.92
C ALA A 204 -7.77 12.44 -16.79
N SER A 205 -8.21 12.07 -15.60
CA SER A 205 -8.17 12.92 -14.39
C SER A 205 -6.76 13.14 -13.84
N SER A 206 -5.76 12.38 -14.30
CA SER A 206 -4.38 12.41 -13.78
C SER A 206 -3.32 12.43 -14.89
N GLN A 207 -2.10 12.81 -14.51
CA GLN A 207 -0.92 12.70 -15.38
C GLN A 207 -0.68 11.25 -15.80
N ASP A 208 -0.25 11.05 -17.04
CA ASP A 208 0.15 9.74 -17.56
C ASP A 208 1.44 9.83 -18.39
N ILE A 209 2.06 8.67 -18.62
CA ILE A 209 3.21 8.50 -19.49
C ILE A 209 2.75 7.64 -20.66
N PHE A 210 2.85 8.20 -21.86
CA PHE A 210 2.41 7.55 -23.07
C PHE A 210 3.59 7.10 -23.93
N LEU A 211 3.46 5.91 -24.51
CA LEU A 211 4.43 5.31 -25.43
C LEU A 211 3.82 5.31 -26.83
N PRO A 212 4.22 6.21 -27.73
CA PRO A 212 3.75 6.21 -29.11
C PRO A 212 4.44 5.11 -29.92
N THR A 213 3.67 4.43 -30.73
CA THR A 213 4.08 3.43 -31.71
C THR A 213 3.28 3.61 -33.00
N ILE A 214 3.66 2.95 -34.07
CA ILE A 214 2.87 2.88 -35.30
C ILE A 214 2.78 1.46 -35.80
N THR A 215 1.62 1.14 -36.36
CA THR A 215 1.42 -0.05 -37.20
C THR A 215 1.32 0.37 -38.65
N VAL A 216 2.08 -0.28 -39.54
CA VAL A 216 2.11 0.02 -40.95
C VAL A 216 1.65 -1.15 -41.79
N ARG A 217 0.73 -0.89 -42.73
CA ARG A 217 0.31 -1.86 -43.75
C ARG A 217 0.76 -1.34 -45.15
N ASP A 218 0.91 -2.25 -46.08
CA ASP A 218 1.29 -1.97 -47.47
C ASP A 218 2.61 -1.21 -47.55
N LEU A 219 3.60 -1.55 -46.69
CA LEU A 219 4.88 -0.82 -46.59
C LEU A 219 5.66 -0.79 -47.90
N GLY A 220 5.64 -1.88 -48.69
CA GLY A 220 6.39 -1.99 -49.93
C GLY A 220 7.89 -1.63 -49.78
N LEU A 221 8.37 -0.68 -50.59
CA LEU A 221 9.75 -0.14 -50.54
C LEU A 221 9.83 1.19 -49.74
N TRP A 222 8.73 1.63 -49.12
CA TRP A 222 8.74 2.84 -48.31
C TRP A 222 9.56 2.63 -47.04
N ILE A 223 10.18 3.72 -46.58
CA ILE A 223 10.86 3.75 -45.30
C ILE A 223 10.01 4.58 -44.33
N ILE A 224 9.66 4.00 -43.20
CA ILE A 224 8.87 4.68 -42.14
C ILE A 224 9.57 4.46 -40.82
N ASP A 225 10.03 5.57 -40.23
CA ASP A 225 10.70 5.53 -38.94
C ASP A 225 9.68 5.54 -37.80
N GLN A 226 9.90 4.72 -36.77
CA GLN A 226 9.12 4.74 -35.55
C GLN A 226 9.26 6.11 -34.86
N PRO A 227 8.26 6.52 -34.06
CA PRO A 227 8.34 7.75 -33.28
C PRO A 227 9.63 7.83 -32.45
N THR A 228 10.30 8.97 -32.51
CA THR A 228 11.52 9.19 -31.72
C THR A 228 11.23 9.45 -30.25
N GLN A 229 10.02 9.88 -29.92
CA GLN A 229 9.54 10.10 -28.55
C GLN A 229 9.14 8.76 -27.94
N THR A 230 9.87 8.31 -26.92
CA THR A 230 9.63 7.01 -26.30
C THR A 230 8.83 7.09 -24.98
N ASN A 231 8.81 8.25 -24.33
CA ASN A 231 8.12 8.46 -23.06
C ASN A 231 7.56 9.89 -23.04
N MET A 232 6.27 10.02 -23.26
CA MET A 232 5.60 11.32 -23.29
C MET A 232 4.81 11.54 -22.01
N VAL A 233 5.34 12.34 -21.10
CA VAL A 233 4.65 12.72 -19.85
C VAL A 233 3.63 13.81 -20.17
N ILE A 234 2.33 13.49 -20.04
CA ILE A 234 1.24 14.43 -20.33
C ILE A 234 0.35 14.59 -19.12
N ASN A 235 0.26 15.81 -18.58
CA ASN A 235 -0.63 16.12 -17.47
C ASN A 235 -2.10 16.03 -17.89
N SER A 236 -2.98 15.82 -16.91
CA SER A 236 -4.45 15.86 -17.09
C SER A 236 -4.88 17.12 -17.84
N GLY A 237 -5.74 16.95 -18.86
CA GLY A 237 -6.26 18.04 -19.69
C GLY A 237 -5.22 18.77 -20.54
N LYS A 238 -4.03 18.18 -20.74
CA LYS A 238 -2.97 18.75 -21.59
C LYS A 238 -2.73 17.88 -22.80
N GLN A 239 -2.09 18.49 -23.79
CA GLN A 239 -1.70 17.82 -25.04
C GLN A 239 -0.18 17.79 -25.19
N SER A 240 0.28 16.87 -26.01
CA SER A 240 1.65 16.80 -26.52
C SER A 240 1.61 16.35 -27.98
N MET A 241 2.78 16.27 -28.62
CA MET A 241 2.88 15.94 -30.04
C MET A 241 4.04 14.98 -30.28
N PHE A 242 3.84 14.03 -31.17
CA PHE A 242 4.92 13.21 -31.72
C PHE A 242 4.89 13.22 -33.23
N SER A 243 6.00 12.84 -33.85
CA SER A 243 6.12 12.73 -35.29
C SER A 243 6.67 11.38 -35.70
N ILE A 244 6.34 11.00 -36.91
CA ILE A 244 6.96 9.90 -37.67
C ILE A 244 7.51 10.46 -38.95
N THR A 245 8.59 9.87 -39.46
CA THR A 245 9.21 10.28 -40.71
C THR A 245 8.92 9.22 -41.76
N ILE A 246 8.44 9.64 -42.93
CA ILE A 246 8.21 8.79 -44.11
C ILE A 246 9.10 9.17 -45.26
N THR A 247 9.62 8.17 -45.96
CA THR A 247 10.44 8.40 -47.19
C THR A 247 9.89 7.58 -48.33
N ALA A 248 9.55 8.26 -49.42
CA ALA A 248 9.10 7.62 -50.65
C ALA A 248 10.25 6.86 -51.35
N PRO A 249 9.98 5.71 -51.99
CA PRO A 249 11.01 5.00 -52.76
C PRO A 249 11.53 5.86 -53.90
N GLU A 250 12.86 5.80 -54.19
CA GLU A 250 13.48 6.55 -55.27
C GLU A 250 12.93 6.20 -56.66
N GLN A 251 12.41 4.98 -56.84
CA GLN A 251 11.91 4.50 -58.14
C GLN A 251 10.37 4.42 -58.16
N SER A 252 9.68 5.09 -57.26
CA SER A 252 8.22 5.10 -57.23
C SER A 252 7.62 5.85 -58.44
N GLN A 253 6.43 5.44 -58.82
CA GLN A 253 5.67 6.03 -59.94
C GLN A 253 4.27 6.40 -59.48
N VAL A 254 3.66 7.32 -60.21
CA VAL A 254 2.25 7.72 -59.94
C VAL A 254 1.35 6.50 -60.02
N GLY A 255 0.61 6.28 -58.95
CA GLY A 255 -0.30 5.15 -58.79
C GLY A 255 0.30 3.93 -58.11
N ASP A 256 1.54 3.98 -57.62
CA ASP A 256 2.11 2.96 -56.73
C ASP A 256 1.32 2.90 -55.41
N VAL A 257 1.30 1.71 -54.83
CA VAL A 257 0.65 1.50 -53.52
C VAL A 257 1.43 2.25 -52.46
N CYS A 258 0.71 3.07 -51.71
CA CYS A 258 1.25 3.84 -50.59
C CYS A 258 0.96 3.16 -49.25
N PRO A 259 1.82 3.39 -48.28
CA PRO A 259 1.63 2.76 -46.95
C PRO A 259 0.43 3.35 -46.22
N LYS A 260 -0.21 2.51 -45.42
CA LYS A 260 -1.26 2.90 -44.47
C LYS A 260 -0.72 2.86 -43.05
N ILE A 261 -0.82 3.97 -42.37
CA ILE A 261 -0.19 4.16 -41.06
C ILE A 261 -1.26 4.34 -39.99
N THR A 262 -1.27 3.46 -39.01
CA THR A 262 -2.13 3.58 -37.84
C THR A 262 -1.25 3.94 -36.63
N PRO A 263 -1.41 5.14 -36.06
CA PRO A 263 -0.72 5.50 -34.84
C PRO A 263 -1.38 4.81 -33.66
N GLU A 264 -0.56 4.33 -32.74
CA GLU A 264 -0.98 3.71 -31.49
C GLU A 264 -0.26 4.38 -30.32
N ILE A 265 -0.93 4.41 -29.16
CA ILE A 265 -0.36 4.94 -27.95
C ILE A 265 -0.71 4.05 -26.79
N THR A 266 0.27 3.68 -25.99
CA THR A 266 0.08 2.87 -24.79
C THR A 266 0.22 3.73 -23.55
N SER A 267 -0.81 3.76 -22.70
CA SER A 267 -0.71 4.31 -21.36
C SER A 267 0.13 3.39 -20.47
N THR A 268 1.19 3.91 -19.86
CA THR A 268 2.00 3.10 -18.92
C THR A 268 1.31 2.89 -17.59
N ARG A 269 0.30 3.71 -17.27
CA ARG A 269 -0.40 3.68 -15.98
C ARG A 269 -1.66 2.81 -15.99
N SER A 270 -2.32 2.66 -17.13
CA SER A 270 -3.48 1.78 -17.28
C SER A 270 -3.17 0.50 -18.05
N GLY A 271 -2.07 0.47 -18.80
CA GLY A 271 -1.78 -0.58 -19.76
C GLY A 271 -2.69 -0.54 -21.00
N SER A 272 -3.59 0.45 -21.10
CA SER A 272 -4.51 0.57 -22.23
C SER A 272 -3.80 1.03 -23.49
N VAL A 273 -4.22 0.49 -24.63
CA VAL A 273 -3.73 0.88 -25.97
C VAL A 273 -4.85 1.63 -26.67
N PHE A 274 -4.53 2.81 -27.18
CA PHE A 274 -5.43 3.66 -27.97
C PHE A 274 -4.89 3.76 -29.37
N SER A 275 -5.76 3.55 -30.38
CA SER A 275 -5.40 3.68 -31.78
C SER A 275 -6.03 4.93 -32.37
N GLY A 276 -5.26 5.71 -33.10
CA GLY A 276 -5.76 6.83 -33.89
C GLY A 276 -6.36 6.38 -35.21
N LEU A 277 -6.83 7.35 -35.99
CA LEU A 277 -7.31 7.09 -37.33
C LEU A 277 -6.16 6.65 -38.25
N GLU A 278 -6.43 5.66 -39.09
CA GLU A 278 -5.51 5.23 -40.13
C GLU A 278 -5.30 6.37 -41.11
N PHE A 279 -4.05 6.69 -41.39
CA PHE A 279 -3.67 7.67 -42.41
C PHE A 279 -3.29 6.94 -43.71
N ASP A 280 -4.05 7.16 -44.76
CA ASP A 280 -3.93 6.51 -46.05
C ASP A 280 -3.97 7.51 -47.26
N GLU A 281 -3.80 8.80 -46.96
CA GLU A 281 -3.90 9.88 -47.96
C GLU A 281 -2.56 10.18 -48.69
N ILE A 282 -1.58 9.28 -48.62
CA ILE A 282 -0.27 9.49 -49.26
C ILE A 282 -0.39 9.16 -50.77
N GLU A 283 0.11 10.04 -51.61
CA GLU A 283 0.18 9.85 -53.06
C GLU A 283 1.62 10.10 -53.59
N ILE A 284 1.96 9.42 -54.70
CA ILE A 284 3.21 9.68 -55.46
C ILE A 284 2.92 10.57 -56.64
#